data_3bad90986af04ba6ac3703a7df238fcc
#
_entry.id   3bad90986af04ba6ac3703a7df238fcc
#
_cell.length_a   1.000
_cell.length_b   1.000
_cell.length_c   1.000
_cell.angle_alpha   90.00
_cell.angle_beta   90.00
_cell.angle_gamma   90.00
#
_symmetry.space_group_name_H-M   'P 1'
#
loop_
_entity.id
_entity.type
_entity.pdbx_description
1 polymer ?
#
loop_
_entity_poly.entity_id
_entity_poly.type
_entity_poly.pdbx_seq_one_letter_code
_entity_poly.pdbx_strand_id
1 'polypeptide(L)'
;EQTEVYSFLKETLRSHDIGLVSDAGMPGIADPGALAVAWAHVNEYRVVPVVGASSLFLALCASGLNGQSFKFNGYLPVGIQDLKKKLAAMVADVKKDNTAQLFIETPYRNKKLFDEILSQVLGSISLTIAFDIHGNDEFIKTKTLKEWKKNQPNWLMQQILFSV
;
A
#
# COMPACT_ATOMS: atom_id res chain seq x y z
N GLU A 1 -0.08 6.39 26.01
CA GLU A 1 -0.21 6.80 24.58
C GLU A 1 -1.67 6.77 24.10
N GLN A 2 -2.40 5.62 24.08
CA GLN A 2 -3.83 5.58 23.70
C GLN A 2 -4.72 6.43 24.62
N THR A 3 -4.51 6.34 25.91
CA THR A 3 -5.27 7.10 26.92
C THR A 3 -5.08 8.61 26.75
N GLU A 4 -3.90 9.04 26.41
CA GLU A 4 -3.57 10.46 26.17
C GLU A 4 -4.28 10.99 24.92
N VAL A 5 -4.27 10.20 23.82
CA VAL A 5 -5.00 10.53 22.59
C VAL A 5 -6.49 10.68 22.88
N TYR A 6 -7.10 9.75 23.60
CA TYR A 6 -8.52 9.80 23.91
C TYR A 6 -8.88 10.97 24.83
N SER A 7 -8.02 11.32 25.79
CA SER A 7 -8.21 12.49 26.64
C SER A 7 -8.16 13.77 25.84
N PHE A 8 -7.17 13.90 24.96
CA PHE A 8 -7.04 15.02 24.03
C PHE A 8 -8.27 15.17 23.12
N LEU A 9 -8.71 14.07 22.49
CA LEU A 9 -9.91 14.07 21.64
C LEU A 9 -11.15 14.53 22.42
N LYS A 10 -11.37 13.97 23.61
CA LYS A 10 -12.53 14.28 24.46
C LYS A 10 -12.55 15.75 24.90
N GLU A 11 -11.42 16.33 25.20
CA GLU A 11 -11.31 17.73 25.63
C GLU A 11 -11.51 18.68 24.46
N THR A 12 -10.80 18.45 23.36
CA THR A 12 -10.74 19.36 22.22
C THR A 12 -12.04 19.37 21.43
N LEU A 13 -12.66 18.23 21.18
CA LEU A 13 -13.91 18.11 20.40
C LEU A 13 -15.16 18.70 21.09
N ARG A 14 -15.04 19.18 22.35
CA ARG A 14 -16.13 19.92 23.00
C ARG A 14 -16.36 21.32 22.40
N SER A 15 -15.34 21.90 21.80
CA SER A 15 -15.37 23.30 21.36
C SER A 15 -14.67 23.55 20.02
N HIS A 16 -13.97 22.56 19.47
CA HIS A 16 -13.20 22.70 18.24
C HIS A 16 -13.29 21.46 17.37
N ASP A 17 -13.14 21.65 16.06
CA ASP A 17 -12.92 20.56 15.13
C ASP A 17 -11.46 20.10 15.20
N ILE A 18 -11.22 18.82 14.89
CA ILE A 18 -9.88 18.23 14.82
C ILE A 18 -9.61 17.73 13.40
N GLY A 19 -8.50 18.18 12.83
CA GLY A 19 -7.98 17.65 11.57
C GLY A 19 -6.98 16.51 11.81
N LEU A 20 -7.24 15.34 11.23
CA LEU A 20 -6.26 14.26 11.16
C LEU A 20 -5.50 14.36 9.84
N VAL A 21 -4.20 14.47 9.91
CA VAL A 21 -3.33 14.66 8.74
C VAL A 21 -2.22 13.59 8.73
N SER A 22 -1.67 13.33 7.56
CA SER A 22 -0.56 12.41 7.32
C SER A 22 0.56 13.15 6.58
N ASP A 23 1.79 12.73 6.81
CA ASP A 23 2.95 13.26 6.06
C ASP A 23 2.92 12.83 4.59
N ALA A 24 2.29 11.69 4.29
CA ALA A 24 2.16 11.18 2.92
C ALA A 24 0.91 10.33 2.76
N GLY A 25 0.11 10.62 1.74
CA GLY A 25 -1.10 9.87 1.41
C GLY A 25 -2.28 10.17 2.31
N MET A 26 -3.13 9.19 2.55
CA MET A 26 -4.37 9.33 3.33
C MET A 26 -4.18 8.84 4.76
N PRO A 27 -4.54 9.64 5.78
CA PRO A 27 -4.53 9.21 7.18
C PRO A 27 -5.32 7.91 7.38
N GLY A 28 -4.84 7.04 8.26
CA GLY A 28 -5.50 5.77 8.59
C GLY A 28 -5.32 4.64 7.57
N ILE A 29 -4.67 4.89 6.42
CA ILE A 29 -4.35 3.86 5.42
C ILE A 29 -2.83 3.68 5.35
N ALA A 30 -2.33 2.58 5.89
CA ALA A 30 -0.91 2.33 6.15
C ALA A 30 -0.25 3.42 7.02
N ASP A 31 -1.05 4.13 7.80
CA ASP A 31 -0.69 5.30 8.59
C ASP A 31 -1.49 5.30 9.90
N PRO A 32 -1.00 5.92 10.98
CA PRO A 32 -1.76 6.10 12.21
C PRO A 32 -3.08 6.87 11.99
N GLY A 33 -4.03 6.70 12.91
CA GLY A 33 -5.28 7.48 12.90
C GLY A 33 -6.55 6.65 13.09
N ALA A 34 -6.55 5.38 12.73
CA ALA A 34 -7.73 4.52 12.84
C ALA A 34 -8.34 4.49 14.25
N LEU A 35 -7.52 4.55 15.30
CA LEU A 35 -8.00 4.58 16.70
C LEU A 35 -8.75 5.88 17.03
N ALA A 36 -8.28 7.01 16.53
CA ALA A 36 -8.95 8.30 16.73
C ALA A 36 -10.31 8.33 16.02
N VAL A 37 -10.35 7.83 14.79
CA VAL A 37 -11.60 7.69 14.01
C VAL A 37 -12.59 6.74 14.70
N ALA A 38 -12.12 5.58 15.15
CA ALA A 38 -12.97 4.62 15.87
C ALA A 38 -13.53 5.22 17.16
N TRP A 39 -12.69 5.95 17.92
CA TRP A 39 -13.12 6.64 19.13
C TRP A 39 -14.18 7.71 18.83
N ALA A 40 -14.01 8.48 17.75
CA ALA A 40 -14.97 9.48 17.33
C ALA A 40 -16.35 8.87 17.03
N HIS A 41 -16.41 7.75 16.30
CA HIS A 41 -17.65 7.03 16.06
C HIS A 41 -18.32 6.50 17.32
N VAL A 42 -17.55 5.92 18.26
CA VAL A 42 -18.08 5.42 19.55
C VAL A 42 -18.68 6.55 20.39
N ASN A 43 -18.14 7.76 20.26
CA ASN A 43 -18.61 8.93 21.00
C ASN A 43 -19.54 9.84 20.17
N GLU A 44 -20.07 9.33 19.06
CA GLU A 44 -21.06 9.99 18.18
C GLU A 44 -20.60 11.32 17.56
N TYR A 45 -19.28 11.53 17.45
CA TYR A 45 -18.75 12.66 16.70
C TYR A 45 -18.79 12.40 15.21
N ARG A 46 -19.13 13.44 14.45
CA ARG A 46 -19.15 13.39 12.99
C ARG A 46 -17.72 13.24 12.44
N VAL A 47 -17.49 12.21 11.63
CA VAL A 47 -16.24 12.03 10.89
C VAL A 47 -16.45 12.43 9.44
N VAL A 48 -15.63 13.36 8.94
CA VAL A 48 -15.71 13.88 7.58
C VAL A 48 -14.45 13.50 6.82
N PRO A 49 -14.53 12.55 5.86
CA PRO A 49 -13.39 12.24 5.00
C PRO A 49 -13.18 13.39 4.01
N VAL A 50 -11.95 13.88 3.94
CA VAL A 50 -11.56 14.91 2.97
C VAL A 50 -10.90 14.21 1.76
N VAL A 51 -11.23 14.68 0.56
CA VAL A 51 -10.65 14.14 -0.68
C VAL A 51 -9.15 14.41 -0.69
N GLY A 52 -8.36 13.36 -0.92
CA GLY A 52 -6.91 13.44 -0.97
C GLY A 52 -6.30 12.38 -1.86
N ALA A 53 -5.05 12.57 -2.23
CA ALA A 53 -4.29 11.61 -3.01
C ALA A 53 -3.95 10.37 -2.19
N SER A 54 -4.03 9.20 -2.84
CA SER A 54 -3.55 7.94 -2.29
C SER A 54 -2.69 7.25 -3.32
N SER A 55 -1.41 7.07 -3.04
CA SER A 55 -0.48 6.38 -3.94
C SER A 55 -0.92 4.95 -4.25
N LEU A 56 -1.60 4.27 -3.30
CA LEU A 56 -2.15 2.94 -3.50
C LEU A 56 -3.19 2.91 -4.62
N PHE A 57 -4.17 3.82 -4.57
CA PHE A 57 -5.22 3.88 -5.57
C PHE A 57 -4.71 4.46 -6.89
N LEU A 58 -3.81 5.42 -6.87
CA LEU A 58 -3.18 5.95 -8.09
C LEU A 58 -2.40 4.86 -8.82
N ALA A 59 -1.62 4.06 -8.10
CA ALA A 59 -0.90 2.93 -8.68
C ALA A 59 -1.86 1.88 -9.25
N LEU A 60 -2.94 1.54 -8.53
CA LEU A 60 -3.94 0.59 -9.02
C LEU A 60 -4.63 1.10 -10.28
N CYS A 61 -5.08 2.36 -10.31
CA CYS A 61 -5.70 2.98 -11.49
C CYS A 61 -4.78 2.96 -12.70
N ALA A 62 -3.48 3.20 -12.50
CA ALA A 62 -2.49 3.26 -13.57
C ALA A 62 -1.92 1.88 -13.96
N SER A 63 -2.22 0.83 -13.21
CA SER A 63 -1.66 -0.52 -13.41
C SER A 63 -2.29 -1.30 -14.56
N GLY A 64 -3.57 -1.05 -14.85
CA GLY A 64 -4.37 -1.90 -15.74
C GLY A 64 -4.80 -3.24 -15.10
N LEU A 65 -4.61 -3.41 -13.79
CA LEU A 65 -5.07 -4.58 -13.05
C LEU A 65 -6.53 -4.44 -12.60
N ASN A 66 -7.08 -5.48 -11.96
CA ASN A 66 -8.48 -5.50 -11.54
C ASN A 66 -8.77 -4.50 -10.42
N GLY A 67 -9.42 -3.39 -10.74
CA GLY A 67 -9.84 -2.37 -9.78
C GLY A 67 -11.14 -2.67 -9.03
N GLN A 68 -11.86 -3.76 -9.39
CA GLN A 68 -13.10 -4.16 -8.69
C GLN A 68 -12.85 -5.17 -7.58
N SER A 69 -11.77 -5.96 -7.71
CA SER A 69 -11.34 -6.91 -6.68
C SER A 69 -9.86 -6.72 -6.41
N PHE A 70 -9.54 -6.14 -5.27
CA PHE A 70 -8.17 -5.92 -4.85
C PHE A 70 -8.00 -6.07 -3.34
N LYS A 71 -6.78 -6.38 -2.92
CA LYS A 71 -6.40 -6.56 -1.52
C LYS A 71 -5.12 -5.79 -1.23
N PHE A 72 -5.17 -4.93 -0.24
CA PHE A 72 -3.98 -4.27 0.27
C PHE A 72 -3.34 -5.13 1.36
N ASN A 73 -2.08 -5.45 1.20
CA ASN A 73 -1.31 -6.34 2.07
C ASN A 73 -0.32 -5.60 2.98
N GLY A 74 -0.27 -4.27 2.90
CA GLY A 74 0.72 -3.49 3.65
C GLY A 74 2.15 -3.80 3.25
N TYR A 75 3.07 -3.82 4.22
CA TYR A 75 4.45 -4.29 4.04
C TYR A 75 4.51 -5.81 4.05
N LEU A 76 5.28 -6.38 3.13
CA LEU A 76 5.47 -7.83 3.10
C LEU A 76 6.49 -8.29 4.17
N PRO A 77 6.42 -9.55 4.63
CA PRO A 77 7.32 -10.07 5.63
C PRO A 77 8.79 -9.93 5.26
N VAL A 78 9.64 -9.66 6.27
CA VAL A 78 11.11 -9.56 6.09
C VAL A 78 11.76 -10.94 6.02
N GLY A 79 11.25 -11.89 6.80
CA GLY A 79 11.76 -13.26 6.86
C GLY A 79 11.44 -14.02 5.58
N ILE A 80 12.45 -14.65 4.98
CA ILE A 80 12.34 -15.32 3.67
C ILE A 80 11.26 -16.40 3.63
N GLN A 81 11.10 -17.16 4.70
CA GLN A 81 10.11 -18.25 4.76
C GLN A 81 8.67 -17.70 4.81
N ASP A 82 8.45 -16.66 5.58
CA ASP A 82 7.14 -16.02 5.68
C ASP A 82 6.80 -15.23 4.42
N LEU A 83 7.80 -14.60 3.80
CA LEU A 83 7.64 -13.96 2.50
C LEU A 83 7.22 -14.96 1.42
N LYS A 84 7.86 -16.13 1.36
CA LYS A 84 7.47 -17.21 0.42
C LYS A 84 6.04 -17.66 0.62
N LYS A 85 5.63 -17.90 1.87
CA LYS A 85 4.24 -18.28 2.19
C LYS A 85 3.26 -17.18 1.76
N LYS A 86 3.60 -15.91 2.05
CA LYS A 86 2.76 -14.76 1.70
C LYS A 86 2.62 -14.62 0.19
N LEU A 87 3.72 -14.68 -0.57
CA LEU A 87 3.70 -14.61 -2.04
C LEU A 87 2.88 -15.76 -2.65
N ALA A 88 3.03 -16.97 -2.13
CA ALA A 88 2.24 -18.12 -2.60
C ALA A 88 0.73 -17.92 -2.38
N ALA A 89 0.34 -17.40 -1.22
CA ALA A 89 -1.06 -17.08 -0.92
C ALA A 89 -1.61 -15.96 -1.85
N MET A 90 -0.83 -14.90 -2.08
CA MET A 90 -1.21 -13.81 -3.00
C MET A 90 -1.40 -14.33 -4.43
N VAL A 91 -0.49 -15.17 -4.91
CA VAL A 91 -0.61 -15.81 -6.24
C VAL A 91 -1.84 -16.70 -6.34
N ALA A 92 -2.18 -17.40 -5.26
CA ALA A 92 -3.40 -18.22 -5.22
C ALA A 92 -4.65 -17.35 -5.33
N ASP A 93 -4.73 -16.23 -4.60
CA ASP A 93 -5.84 -15.26 -4.68
C ASP A 93 -5.99 -14.69 -6.10
N VAL A 94 -4.85 -14.29 -6.74
CA VAL A 94 -4.85 -13.81 -8.13
C VAL A 94 -5.40 -14.86 -9.09
N LYS A 95 -4.93 -16.10 -8.99
CA LYS A 95 -5.35 -17.18 -9.91
C LYS A 95 -6.79 -17.62 -9.72
N LYS A 96 -7.28 -17.57 -8.48
CA LYS A 96 -8.63 -18.02 -8.15
C LYS A 96 -9.68 -17.01 -8.55
N ASP A 97 -9.49 -15.76 -8.16
CA ASP A 97 -10.54 -14.74 -8.20
C ASP A 97 -10.14 -13.49 -9.00
N ASN A 98 -8.98 -13.49 -9.67
CA ASN A 98 -8.40 -12.33 -10.35
C ASN A 98 -8.31 -11.09 -9.42
N THR A 99 -7.99 -11.32 -8.13
CA THR A 99 -7.89 -10.26 -7.13
C THR A 99 -6.52 -9.59 -7.20
N ALA A 100 -6.46 -8.31 -7.54
CA ALA A 100 -5.21 -7.57 -7.54
C ALA A 100 -4.62 -7.45 -6.12
N GLN A 101 -3.31 -7.68 -5.98
CA GLN A 101 -2.62 -7.69 -4.70
C GLN A 101 -1.72 -6.46 -4.58
N LEU A 102 -2.10 -5.50 -3.76
CA LEU A 102 -1.34 -4.28 -3.53
C LEU A 102 -0.47 -4.44 -2.29
N PHE A 103 0.75 -3.95 -2.35
CA PHE A 103 1.68 -3.89 -1.21
C PHE A 103 2.70 -2.78 -1.40
N ILE A 104 3.29 -2.33 -0.31
CA ILE A 104 4.28 -1.26 -0.29
C ILE A 104 5.60 -1.78 0.26
N GLU A 105 6.68 -1.10 -0.10
CA GLU A 105 7.99 -1.42 0.43
C GLU A 105 8.84 -0.17 0.63
N THR A 106 9.80 -0.27 1.53
CA THR A 106 10.76 0.80 1.82
C THR A 106 11.89 0.82 0.80
N PRO A 107 12.48 1.99 0.51
CA PRO A 107 13.50 2.12 -0.55
C PRO A 107 14.65 1.12 -0.45
N TYR A 108 15.18 0.91 0.76
CA TYR A 108 16.32 0.03 0.99
C TYR A 108 16.02 -1.47 0.82
N ARG A 109 14.73 -1.87 0.77
CA ARG A 109 14.31 -3.26 0.58
C ARG A 109 13.80 -3.55 -0.83
N ASN A 110 13.52 -2.54 -1.62
CA ASN A 110 12.89 -2.67 -2.94
C ASN A 110 13.57 -3.71 -3.82
N LYS A 111 14.87 -3.57 -4.03
CA LYS A 111 15.61 -4.48 -4.90
C LYS A 111 15.54 -5.92 -4.40
N LYS A 112 15.77 -6.14 -3.10
CA LYS A 112 15.73 -7.48 -2.52
C LYS A 112 14.35 -8.12 -2.66
N LEU A 113 13.27 -7.36 -2.36
CA LEU A 113 11.90 -7.87 -2.51
C LEU A 113 11.59 -8.22 -3.98
N PHE A 114 11.98 -7.37 -4.91
CA PHE A 114 11.78 -7.62 -6.33
C PHE A 114 12.51 -8.89 -6.80
N ASP A 115 13.77 -9.06 -6.44
CA ASP A 115 14.55 -10.25 -6.77
C ASP A 115 13.89 -11.52 -6.20
N GLU A 116 13.36 -11.45 -4.97
CA GLU A 116 12.62 -12.55 -4.36
C GLU A 116 11.30 -12.85 -5.09
N ILE A 117 10.53 -11.83 -5.48
CA ILE A 117 9.32 -12.03 -6.28
C ILE A 117 9.68 -12.73 -7.60
N LEU A 118 10.69 -12.26 -8.32
CA LEU A 118 11.12 -12.86 -9.56
C LEU A 118 11.59 -14.31 -9.40
N SER A 119 12.17 -14.65 -8.25
CA SER A 119 12.66 -16.01 -7.98
C SER A 119 11.54 -16.98 -7.55
N GLN A 120 10.58 -16.50 -6.78
CA GLN A 120 9.56 -17.33 -6.12
C GLN A 120 8.28 -17.47 -6.93
N VAL A 121 7.89 -16.44 -7.68
CA VAL A 121 6.63 -16.44 -8.42
C VAL A 121 6.85 -16.93 -9.85
N LEU A 122 6.11 -17.99 -10.20
CA LEU A 122 6.16 -18.60 -11.52
C LEU A 122 4.86 -18.37 -12.29
N GLY A 123 4.98 -18.30 -13.61
CA GLY A 123 3.84 -18.18 -14.52
C GLY A 123 3.69 -16.80 -15.14
N SER A 124 2.51 -16.57 -15.74
CA SER A 124 2.15 -15.35 -16.49
C SER A 124 1.53 -14.27 -15.58
N ILE A 125 2.07 -14.14 -14.37
CA ILE A 125 1.66 -13.08 -13.43
C ILE A 125 2.23 -11.75 -13.90
N SER A 126 1.39 -10.72 -13.92
CA SER A 126 1.81 -9.33 -14.16
C SER A 126 2.20 -8.67 -12.84
N LEU A 127 3.22 -7.84 -12.86
CA LEU A 127 3.66 -7.04 -11.73
C LEU A 127 3.74 -5.58 -12.18
N THR A 128 3.08 -4.70 -11.46
CA THR A 128 3.23 -3.26 -11.60
C THR A 128 4.23 -2.75 -10.59
N ILE A 129 5.13 -1.91 -11.04
CA ILE A 129 6.00 -1.11 -10.17
C ILE A 129 5.60 0.35 -10.35
N ALA A 130 5.34 1.02 -9.24
CA ALA A 130 5.01 2.45 -9.23
C ALA A 130 5.82 3.15 -8.13
N PHE A 131 6.48 4.24 -8.47
CA PHE A 131 7.16 5.11 -7.52
C PHE A 131 7.14 6.56 -7.99
N ASP A 132 7.35 7.47 -7.05
CA ASP A 132 7.38 8.93 -7.25
C ASP A 132 6.19 9.45 -8.07
N ILE A 133 4.99 8.90 -7.78
CA ILE A 133 3.76 9.23 -8.52
C ILE A 133 3.48 10.73 -8.43
N HIS A 134 3.36 11.39 -9.57
CA HIS A 134 3.29 12.86 -9.74
C HIS A 134 4.59 13.61 -9.39
N GLY A 135 5.68 12.91 -9.11
CA GLY A 135 7.00 13.50 -8.90
C GLY A 135 7.79 13.62 -10.20
N ASN A 136 9.02 14.16 -10.08
CA ASN A 136 9.89 14.37 -11.23
C ASN A 136 10.45 13.07 -11.82
N ASP A 137 10.58 12.04 -10.99
CA ASP A 137 11.10 10.74 -11.38
C ASP A 137 9.98 9.67 -11.44
N GLU A 138 8.75 10.10 -11.73
CA GLU A 138 7.61 9.20 -11.80
C GLU A 138 7.88 7.98 -12.67
N PHE A 139 7.61 6.83 -12.11
CA PHE A 139 7.68 5.57 -12.83
C PHE A 139 6.50 4.70 -12.50
N ILE A 140 5.70 4.34 -13.52
CA ILE A 140 4.61 3.38 -13.38
C ILE A 140 4.70 2.43 -14.57
N LYS A 141 4.93 1.15 -14.31
CA LYS A 141 5.05 0.15 -15.38
C LYS A 141 4.53 -1.20 -14.96
N THR A 142 3.64 -1.75 -15.80
CA THR A 142 3.14 -3.12 -15.67
C THR A 142 3.80 -4.00 -16.73
N LYS A 143 4.35 -5.12 -16.29
CA LYS A 143 4.93 -6.16 -17.15
C LYS A 143 4.68 -7.52 -16.52
N THR A 144 4.71 -8.56 -17.34
CA THR A 144 4.80 -9.92 -16.82
C THR A 144 6.14 -10.14 -16.08
N LEU A 145 6.17 -11.05 -15.13
CA LEU A 145 7.42 -11.38 -14.41
C LEU A 145 8.51 -11.88 -15.38
N LYS A 146 8.13 -12.52 -16.49
CA LYS A 146 9.07 -12.94 -17.54
C LYS A 146 9.73 -11.75 -18.22
N GLU A 147 8.99 -10.69 -18.49
CA GLU A 147 9.52 -9.45 -19.10
C GLU A 147 10.37 -8.68 -18.09
N TRP A 148 9.96 -8.64 -16.82
CA TRP A 148 10.77 -8.05 -15.76
C TRP A 148 12.12 -8.74 -15.56
N LYS A 149 12.17 -10.08 -15.69
CA LYS A 149 13.45 -10.83 -15.66
C LYS A 149 14.41 -10.41 -16.77
N LYS A 150 13.91 -10.05 -17.94
CA LYS A 150 14.73 -9.62 -19.09
C LYS A 150 15.18 -8.17 -18.99
N ASN A 151 14.30 -7.29 -18.50
CA ASN A 151 14.51 -5.84 -18.50
C ASN A 151 14.18 -5.30 -17.10
N GLN A 152 15.12 -5.43 -16.17
CA GLN A 152 14.98 -4.90 -14.81
C GLN A 152 15.06 -3.36 -14.82
N PRO A 153 14.31 -2.68 -13.96
CA PRO A 153 14.40 -1.22 -13.84
C PRO A 153 15.76 -0.83 -13.24
N ASN A 154 16.22 0.37 -13.63
CA ASN A 154 17.34 0.98 -12.93
C ASN A 154 16.80 1.49 -11.59
N TRP A 155 17.26 0.88 -10.46
CA TRP A 155 16.70 1.11 -9.15
C TRP A 155 17.11 2.47 -8.61
N LEU A 156 16.13 3.35 -8.49
CA LEU A 156 16.23 4.56 -7.68
C LEU A 156 15.87 4.20 -6.24
N MET A 157 16.50 4.85 -5.26
CA MET A 157 16.23 4.64 -3.83
C MET A 157 14.95 5.38 -3.41
N GLN A 158 13.81 5.00 -3.98
CA GLN A 158 12.51 5.60 -3.70
C GLN A 158 11.52 4.56 -3.18
N GLN A 159 10.50 5.03 -2.47
CA GLN A 159 9.44 4.16 -1.98
C GLN A 159 8.63 3.62 -3.15
N ILE A 160 8.55 2.30 -3.28
CA ILE A 160 7.89 1.62 -4.39
C ILE A 160 6.58 1.00 -3.93
N LEU A 161 5.56 1.15 -4.77
CA LEU A 161 4.31 0.43 -4.71
C LEU A 161 4.35 -0.73 -5.71
N PHE A 162 3.99 -1.91 -5.23
CA PHE A 162 3.82 -3.07 -6.09
C PHE A 162 2.35 -3.47 -6.14
N SER A 163 1.87 -3.83 -7.33
CA SER A 163 0.58 -4.51 -7.49
C SER A 163 0.74 -5.71 -8.43
N VAL A 164 0.13 -6.83 -8.06
CA VAL A 164 0.20 -8.10 -8.76
C VAL A 164 -1.19 -8.59 -9.10
#